data_39bd93c1c63f3ca7f23e5ebea812c776
#
_entry.id   39bd93c1c63f3ca7f23e5ebea812c776
#
_cell.length_a   1.000
_cell.length_b   1.000
_cell.length_c   1.000
_cell.angle_alpha   90.00
_cell.angle_beta   90.00
_cell.angle_gamma   90.00
#
_symmetry.space_group_name_H-M   'P 1'
#
loop_
_entity.id
_entity.type
_entity.pdbx_description
1 polymer ?
#
loop_
_entity_poly.entity_id
_entity_poly.type
_entity_poly.pdbx_seq_one_letter_code
_entity_poly.pdbx_strand_id
1 'polypeptide(L)'
;MFEKSLTDLIQGLRANKRNEAEYIQKSLEEIQSEVQQSDMHCKSTAIDKLNYLHMLGYDTNWANFNAVEVMASPRFGEKRKGYLAAAQSFHQETDVLMLATNLIRKDLASSNAMEVSVALDGLAQVATPELATDLFDDVAAVLGHSRPFIRKKALVCLYRLVLKHPEGLHALAPQLRERLDDPDPSVVSSAVSVICELARTNPHNYLPLAPRLYQLMNSSTNNWMLIKIVKLFASLTPIEPRLAKKLHGPLSQLICSTSAMSLLYECIHTAVVGDIIGVPLPVTDSVGREVDFAELCARKLVFFYESADHNLRYVGLVTLGELQARRPELVVNQYETVLKCLDDPDLSIRMRALSVISGMATRRTLDRTVKRLMSQLILSNTIRLQPVASLPSVGSIEYGGKYNGSAADSDLMAMATDATGASLVSARGSIVQSRQLTGAGPGPADSPEYRLLVVEAIVDMCTRQSYGNLSNFEWYVAVLVDLVYTAGVDVGQLLSEKILDVTVRVRQVREFSVRLMRQMLSDRQLVRRATSGSSTAKVLCTAAYILGEYCSLLSANSEDIALLLPECFEKLD
;
A
#
# COMPACT_ATOMS: atom_id res chain seq x y z
N MET A 1 -52.56 14.00 10.08
CA MET A 1 -51.74 13.00 9.37
C MET A 1 -50.77 12.46 10.39
N PHE A 2 -50.62 11.16 10.57
CA PHE A 2 -49.60 10.64 11.51
C PHE A 2 -48.22 10.89 10.89
N GLU A 3 -47.35 11.57 11.66
CA GLU A 3 -46.00 11.84 11.24
C GLU A 3 -45.24 10.52 11.11
N LYS A 4 -44.62 10.30 9.95
CA LYS A 4 -43.78 9.11 9.75
C LYS A 4 -42.44 9.30 10.46
N SER A 5 -42.06 8.35 11.26
CA SER A 5 -40.75 8.33 11.90
C SER A 5 -39.64 7.94 10.91
N LEU A 6 -38.37 8.15 11.28
CA LEU A 6 -37.22 7.63 10.51
C LEU A 6 -37.31 6.11 10.31
N THR A 7 -37.80 5.38 11.33
CA THR A 7 -37.99 3.93 11.23
C THR A 7 -38.99 3.55 10.13
N ASP A 8 -40.09 4.32 10.02
CA ASP A 8 -41.12 4.08 8.98
C ASP A 8 -40.57 4.35 7.58
N LEU A 9 -39.72 5.39 7.43
CA LEU A 9 -39.02 5.66 6.17
C LEU A 9 -38.10 4.49 5.78
N ILE A 10 -37.30 3.98 6.72
CA ILE A 10 -36.39 2.85 6.48
C ILE A 10 -37.16 1.57 6.12
N GLN A 11 -38.24 1.30 6.81
CA GLN A 11 -39.11 0.14 6.52
C GLN A 11 -39.76 0.29 5.15
N GLY A 12 -40.25 1.49 4.81
CA GLY A 12 -40.81 1.79 3.52
C GLY A 12 -39.82 1.61 2.36
N LEU A 13 -38.59 2.07 2.50
CA LEU A 13 -37.52 1.87 1.53
C LEU A 13 -37.23 0.37 1.29
N ARG A 14 -37.14 -0.39 2.38
CA ARG A 14 -36.92 -1.85 2.28
C ARG A 14 -38.08 -2.58 1.60
N ALA A 15 -39.31 -2.13 1.82
CA ALA A 15 -40.51 -2.71 1.19
C ALA A 15 -40.61 -2.37 -0.31
N ASN A 16 -40.14 -1.19 -0.72
CA ASN A 16 -40.30 -0.66 -2.07
C ASN A 16 -39.03 -0.76 -2.94
N LYS A 17 -38.19 -1.76 -2.74
CA LYS A 17 -36.94 -1.94 -3.50
C LYS A 17 -37.08 -1.90 -5.03
N ARG A 18 -38.24 -2.25 -5.57
CA ARG A 18 -38.49 -2.25 -7.02
C ARG A 18 -38.82 -0.85 -7.58
N ASN A 19 -39.40 0.03 -6.74
CA ASN A 19 -39.81 1.39 -7.08
C ASN A 19 -39.20 2.39 -6.09
N GLU A 20 -37.89 2.21 -5.76
CA GLU A 20 -37.20 2.97 -4.74
C GLU A 20 -37.18 4.48 -5.05
N ALA A 21 -36.89 4.86 -6.30
CA ALA A 21 -36.81 6.25 -6.71
C ALA A 21 -38.17 7.00 -6.55
N GLU A 22 -39.28 6.38 -6.92
CA GLU A 22 -40.61 6.96 -6.78
C GLU A 22 -40.99 7.12 -5.29
N TYR A 23 -40.69 6.11 -4.47
CA TYR A 23 -40.91 6.17 -3.03
C TYR A 23 -40.11 7.29 -2.37
N ILE A 24 -38.83 7.46 -2.75
CA ILE A 24 -37.97 8.50 -2.23
C ILE A 24 -38.44 9.89 -2.63
N GLN A 25 -38.83 10.09 -3.91
CA GLN A 25 -39.35 11.37 -4.35
C GLN A 25 -40.62 11.77 -3.56
N LYS A 26 -41.56 10.85 -3.38
CA LYS A 26 -42.72 11.08 -2.54
C LYS A 26 -42.35 11.39 -1.07
N SER A 27 -41.35 10.66 -0.55
CA SER A 27 -40.89 10.90 0.81
C SER A 27 -40.22 12.28 0.95
N LEU A 28 -39.46 12.75 -0.04
CA LEU A 28 -38.89 14.09 -0.07
C LEU A 28 -39.97 15.18 -0.08
N GLU A 29 -41.05 15.03 -0.84
CA GLU A 29 -42.18 15.96 -0.85
C GLU A 29 -42.88 16.01 0.52
N GLU A 30 -43.09 14.85 1.15
CA GLU A 30 -43.64 14.78 2.51
C GLU A 30 -42.71 15.50 3.50
N ILE A 31 -41.38 15.25 3.44
CA ILE A 31 -40.37 15.87 4.32
C ILE A 31 -40.30 17.39 4.10
N GLN A 32 -40.40 17.87 2.86
CA GLN A 32 -40.45 19.31 2.57
C GLN A 32 -41.62 19.99 3.29
N SER A 33 -42.79 19.37 3.30
CA SER A 33 -43.95 19.92 4.02
C SER A 33 -43.76 19.87 5.54
N GLU A 34 -43.12 18.83 6.09
CA GLU A 34 -42.82 18.69 7.51
C GLU A 34 -41.80 19.74 8.02
N VAL A 35 -40.78 20.04 7.21
CA VAL A 35 -39.75 21.02 7.52
C VAL A 35 -40.31 22.45 7.59
N GLN A 36 -41.39 22.75 6.85
CA GLN A 36 -42.05 24.04 6.85
C GLN A 36 -43.01 24.27 8.03
N GLN A 37 -43.33 23.23 8.79
CA GLN A 37 -44.19 23.36 9.97
C GLN A 37 -43.53 24.17 11.07
N SER A 38 -44.33 24.76 11.96
CA SER A 38 -43.82 25.56 13.09
C SER A 38 -43.35 24.68 14.25
N ASP A 39 -43.75 23.40 14.32
CA ASP A 39 -43.34 22.50 15.38
C ASP A 39 -41.89 22.04 15.22
N MET A 40 -41.07 22.36 16.21
CA MET A 40 -39.64 22.01 16.24
C MET A 40 -39.41 20.49 16.33
N HIS A 41 -40.33 19.74 16.96
CA HIS A 41 -40.22 18.28 17.02
C HIS A 41 -40.39 17.67 15.65
N CYS A 42 -41.41 18.11 14.90
CA CYS A 42 -41.65 17.70 13.52
C CYS A 42 -40.43 18.03 12.61
N LYS A 43 -39.95 19.28 12.68
CA LYS A 43 -38.74 19.69 11.93
C LYS A 43 -37.54 18.82 12.25
N SER A 44 -37.30 18.52 13.53
CA SER A 44 -36.14 17.71 13.92
C SER A 44 -36.23 16.27 13.43
N THR A 45 -37.44 15.72 13.34
CA THR A 45 -37.71 14.39 12.79
C THR A 45 -37.53 14.39 11.26
N ALA A 46 -37.96 15.45 10.59
CA ALA A 46 -37.76 15.65 9.16
C ALA A 46 -36.27 15.75 8.82
N ILE A 47 -35.48 16.50 9.61
CA ILE A 47 -34.02 16.61 9.44
C ILE A 47 -33.32 15.25 9.67
N ASP A 48 -33.77 14.42 10.62
CA ASP A 48 -33.25 13.06 10.80
C ASP A 48 -33.48 12.18 9.56
N LYS A 49 -34.64 12.29 8.94
CA LYS A 49 -34.97 11.57 7.69
C LYS A 49 -34.11 12.06 6.54
N LEU A 50 -33.89 13.39 6.43
CA LEU A 50 -32.99 13.97 5.42
C LEU A 50 -31.56 13.52 5.61
N ASN A 51 -31.04 13.46 6.84
CA ASN A 51 -29.72 12.91 7.10
C ASN A 51 -29.56 11.49 6.57
N TYR A 52 -30.56 10.66 6.78
CA TYR A 52 -30.52 9.29 6.28
C TYR A 52 -30.52 9.26 4.73
N LEU A 53 -31.33 10.09 4.07
CA LEU A 53 -31.35 10.19 2.59
C LEU A 53 -30.04 10.76 2.06
N HIS A 54 -29.45 11.75 2.74
CA HIS A 54 -28.13 12.28 2.40
C HIS A 54 -27.04 11.19 2.43
N MET A 55 -27.05 10.33 3.45
CA MET A 55 -26.13 9.18 3.53
C MET A 55 -26.32 8.16 2.40
N LEU A 56 -27.51 8.09 1.80
CA LEU A 56 -27.79 7.28 0.60
C LEU A 56 -27.38 7.97 -0.70
N GLY A 57 -26.90 9.23 -0.64
CA GLY A 57 -26.42 9.99 -1.79
C GLY A 57 -27.44 10.93 -2.44
N TYR A 58 -28.60 11.19 -1.81
CA TYR A 58 -29.57 12.14 -2.31
C TYR A 58 -29.24 13.56 -1.90
N ASP A 59 -29.47 14.53 -2.78
CA ASP A 59 -29.25 15.94 -2.49
C ASP A 59 -30.28 16.49 -1.49
N THR A 60 -29.77 17.02 -0.37
CA THR A 60 -30.54 17.61 0.73
C THR A 60 -30.13 19.05 1.04
N ASN A 61 -29.30 19.69 0.20
CA ASN A 61 -28.75 21.05 0.41
C ASN A 61 -29.81 22.13 0.57
N TRP A 62 -30.98 21.95 -0.04
CA TRP A 62 -32.12 22.85 0.08
C TRP A 62 -32.62 23.02 1.54
N ALA A 63 -32.36 22.06 2.44
CA ALA A 63 -32.76 22.08 3.83
C ALA A 63 -31.69 22.63 4.79
N ASN A 64 -30.57 23.13 4.31
CA ASN A 64 -29.46 23.59 5.16
C ASN A 64 -29.89 24.69 6.14
N PHE A 65 -30.74 25.63 5.73
CA PHE A 65 -31.28 26.65 6.64
C PHE A 65 -32.10 26.02 7.79
N ASN A 66 -32.91 25.02 7.49
CA ASN A 66 -33.72 24.33 8.48
C ASN A 66 -32.84 23.50 9.44
N ALA A 67 -31.70 22.97 8.98
CA ALA A 67 -30.72 22.34 9.85
C ALA A 67 -30.19 23.34 10.90
N VAL A 68 -29.85 24.58 10.50
CA VAL A 68 -29.42 25.66 11.43
C VAL A 68 -30.57 26.00 12.42
N GLU A 69 -31.79 26.05 11.94
CA GLU A 69 -32.97 26.30 12.80
C GLU A 69 -33.11 25.21 13.88
N VAL A 70 -32.95 23.93 13.52
CA VAL A 70 -32.97 22.80 14.46
C VAL A 70 -31.76 22.81 15.40
N MET A 71 -30.57 23.24 14.94
CA MET A 71 -29.41 23.47 15.82
C MET A 71 -29.70 24.49 16.92
N ALA A 72 -30.54 25.50 16.65
CA ALA A 72 -30.91 26.52 17.60
C ALA A 72 -31.93 26.08 18.68
N SER A 73 -32.47 24.83 18.56
CA SER A 73 -33.46 24.31 19.52
C SER A 73 -32.96 24.34 20.99
N PRO A 74 -33.84 24.71 21.94
CA PRO A 74 -33.50 24.64 23.34
C PRO A 74 -33.46 23.19 23.89
N ARG A 75 -34.05 22.23 23.17
CA ARG A 75 -34.04 20.81 23.56
C ARG A 75 -32.79 20.12 23.02
N PHE A 76 -31.95 19.59 23.89
CA PHE A 76 -30.68 18.95 23.52
C PHE A 76 -30.84 17.85 22.45
N GLY A 77 -31.89 17.01 22.54
CA GLY A 77 -32.11 15.94 21.56
C GLY A 77 -32.34 16.44 20.11
N GLU A 78 -33.07 17.55 19.97
CA GLU A 78 -33.34 18.21 18.68
C GLU A 78 -32.09 18.94 18.20
N LYS A 79 -31.43 19.74 19.06
CA LYS A 79 -30.17 20.44 18.80
C LYS A 79 -29.12 19.47 18.25
N ARG A 80 -28.93 18.31 18.85
CA ARG A 80 -27.99 17.28 18.42
C ARG A 80 -28.27 16.79 16.99
N LYS A 81 -29.55 16.64 16.61
CA LYS A 81 -29.93 16.24 15.25
C LYS A 81 -29.55 17.32 14.22
N GLY A 82 -29.77 18.59 14.56
CA GLY A 82 -29.36 19.71 13.72
C GLY A 82 -27.85 19.77 13.52
N TYR A 83 -27.05 19.63 14.59
CA TYR A 83 -25.58 19.55 14.47
C TYR A 83 -25.11 18.35 13.65
N LEU A 84 -25.78 17.21 13.76
CA LEU A 84 -25.47 16.05 12.93
C LEU A 84 -25.73 16.32 11.44
N ALA A 85 -26.88 16.97 11.15
CA ALA A 85 -27.21 17.38 9.78
C ALA A 85 -26.17 18.32 9.22
N ALA A 86 -25.83 19.37 9.98
CA ALA A 86 -24.80 20.33 9.58
C ALA A 86 -23.45 19.65 9.31
N ALA A 87 -23.03 18.72 10.19
CA ALA A 87 -21.77 17.98 10.05
C ALA A 87 -21.71 17.11 8.77
N GLN A 88 -22.86 16.65 8.27
CA GLN A 88 -22.93 15.81 7.07
C GLN A 88 -23.13 16.58 5.76
N SER A 89 -23.96 17.66 5.81
CA SER A 89 -24.37 18.38 4.57
C SER A 89 -23.61 19.69 4.33
N PHE A 90 -22.99 20.29 5.36
CA PHE A 90 -22.34 21.59 5.18
C PHE A 90 -20.93 21.42 4.59
N HIS A 91 -20.61 22.26 3.63
CA HIS A 91 -19.31 22.37 2.98
C HIS A 91 -18.90 23.85 2.88
N GLN A 92 -17.69 24.16 2.43
CA GLN A 92 -17.12 25.53 2.47
C GLN A 92 -17.98 26.58 1.76
N GLU A 93 -18.73 26.20 0.74
CA GLU A 93 -19.58 27.09 -0.06
C GLU A 93 -21.03 27.16 0.42
N THR A 94 -21.33 26.63 1.64
CA THR A 94 -22.70 26.62 2.16
C THR A 94 -23.06 28.00 2.72
N ASP A 95 -23.98 28.70 2.08
CA ASP A 95 -24.37 30.10 2.41
C ASP A 95 -24.79 30.31 3.85
N VAL A 96 -25.40 29.30 4.49
CA VAL A 96 -25.94 29.40 5.86
C VAL A 96 -24.87 29.27 6.95
N LEU A 97 -23.59 29.01 6.62
CA LEU A 97 -22.52 28.86 7.61
C LEU A 97 -22.32 30.12 8.47
N MET A 98 -22.48 31.31 7.88
CA MET A 98 -22.40 32.58 8.63
C MET A 98 -23.42 32.67 9.75
N LEU A 99 -24.61 32.08 9.58
CA LEU A 99 -25.65 32.06 10.62
C LEU A 99 -25.29 31.11 11.78
N ALA A 100 -24.48 30.09 11.52
CA ALA A 100 -24.07 29.10 12.51
C ALA A 100 -23.00 29.66 13.49
N THR A 101 -22.18 30.66 13.11
CA THR A 101 -21.08 31.19 13.93
C THR A 101 -21.53 31.62 15.31
N ASN A 102 -22.52 32.51 15.40
CA ASN A 102 -23.02 33.01 16.68
C ASN A 102 -23.74 31.94 17.50
N LEU A 103 -24.41 31.00 16.84
CA LEU A 103 -25.06 29.88 17.47
C LEU A 103 -24.03 28.95 18.14
N ILE A 104 -22.97 28.59 17.41
CA ILE A 104 -21.88 27.76 17.91
C ILE A 104 -21.18 28.46 19.07
N ARG A 105 -20.88 29.76 18.96
CA ARG A 105 -20.30 30.58 20.07
C ARG A 105 -21.16 30.54 21.32
N LYS A 106 -22.47 30.69 21.17
CA LYS A 106 -23.42 30.59 22.30
C LYS A 106 -23.39 29.21 22.93
N ASP A 107 -23.38 28.16 22.14
CA ASP A 107 -23.37 26.78 22.62
C ASP A 107 -22.04 26.40 23.28
N LEU A 108 -20.90 26.93 22.81
CA LEU A 108 -19.58 26.77 23.42
C LEU A 108 -19.52 27.42 24.83
N ALA A 109 -20.26 28.53 25.05
CA ALA A 109 -20.37 29.22 26.33
C ALA A 109 -21.47 28.66 27.24
N SER A 110 -22.17 27.58 26.83
CA SER A 110 -23.26 27.00 27.61
C SER A 110 -22.76 26.37 28.93
N SER A 111 -23.55 26.48 29.96
CA SER A 111 -23.33 25.76 31.24
C SER A 111 -23.57 24.25 31.12
N ASN A 112 -24.29 23.82 30.09
CA ASN A 112 -24.54 22.41 29.81
C ASN A 112 -23.37 21.79 29.00
N ALA A 113 -22.59 20.97 29.66
CA ALA A 113 -21.43 20.32 29.02
C ALA A 113 -21.78 19.46 27.81
N MET A 114 -23.01 18.97 27.69
CA MET A 114 -23.44 18.20 26.50
C MET A 114 -23.62 19.11 25.29
N GLU A 115 -24.11 20.34 25.47
CA GLU A 115 -24.23 21.33 24.39
C GLU A 115 -22.85 21.78 23.92
N VAL A 116 -21.94 22.09 24.85
CA VAL A 116 -20.53 22.39 24.53
C VAL A 116 -19.90 21.25 23.74
N SER A 117 -20.14 20.01 24.14
CA SER A 117 -19.63 18.83 23.48
C SER A 117 -20.10 18.70 22.03
N VAL A 118 -21.40 18.92 21.79
CA VAL A 118 -21.99 18.82 20.45
C VAL A 118 -21.54 19.98 19.55
N ALA A 119 -21.41 21.18 20.13
CA ALA A 119 -20.87 22.33 19.41
C ALA A 119 -19.42 22.13 18.96
N LEU A 120 -18.57 21.55 19.82
CA LEU A 120 -17.18 21.20 19.47
C LEU A 120 -17.12 20.14 18.37
N ASP A 121 -17.96 19.09 18.45
CA ASP A 121 -18.00 18.03 17.44
C ASP A 121 -18.48 18.58 16.08
N GLY A 122 -19.54 19.38 16.08
CA GLY A 122 -20.07 20.00 14.88
C GLY A 122 -19.07 20.96 14.25
N LEU A 123 -18.50 21.89 15.03
CA LEU A 123 -17.49 22.83 14.54
C LEU A 123 -16.27 22.12 13.93
N ALA A 124 -15.80 21.03 14.55
CA ALA A 124 -14.67 20.24 14.03
C ALA A 124 -14.95 19.65 12.64
N GLN A 125 -16.21 19.41 12.27
CA GLN A 125 -16.60 18.89 10.96
C GLN A 125 -16.84 19.98 9.92
N VAL A 126 -17.51 21.08 10.31
CA VAL A 126 -17.88 22.17 9.38
C VAL A 126 -16.85 23.29 9.30
N ALA A 127 -15.68 23.16 9.92
CA ALA A 127 -14.66 24.20 10.00
C ALA A 127 -14.25 24.73 8.62
N THR A 128 -14.53 26.01 8.36
CA THR A 128 -14.01 26.82 7.24
C THR A 128 -12.92 27.75 7.75
N PRO A 129 -12.11 28.39 6.89
CA PRO A 129 -11.12 29.38 7.32
C PRO A 129 -11.73 30.53 8.15
N GLU A 130 -12.90 31.02 7.75
CA GLU A 130 -13.62 32.10 8.43
C GLU A 130 -14.09 31.66 9.83
N LEU A 131 -14.81 30.51 9.92
CA LEU A 131 -15.22 29.94 11.20
C LEU A 131 -14.04 29.63 12.12
N ALA A 132 -12.93 29.16 11.53
CA ALA A 132 -11.72 28.87 12.30
C ALA A 132 -11.13 30.15 12.89
N THR A 133 -11.07 31.23 12.15
CA THR A 133 -10.59 32.53 12.64
C THR A 133 -11.52 33.09 13.72
N ASP A 134 -12.83 33.05 13.49
CA ASP A 134 -13.83 33.68 14.38
C ASP A 134 -14.02 32.96 15.72
N LEU A 135 -13.83 31.62 15.75
CA LEU A 135 -14.14 30.79 16.91
C LEU A 135 -12.91 30.17 17.58
N PHE A 136 -11.70 30.44 17.07
CA PHE A 136 -10.47 29.86 17.60
C PHE A 136 -10.29 30.16 19.10
N ASP A 137 -10.41 31.42 19.49
CA ASP A 137 -10.21 31.85 20.87
C ASP A 137 -11.30 31.33 21.80
N ASP A 138 -12.54 31.24 21.30
CA ASP A 138 -13.65 30.66 22.06
C ASP A 138 -13.38 29.18 22.37
N VAL A 139 -12.92 28.39 21.40
CA VAL A 139 -12.56 26.98 21.60
C VAL A 139 -11.31 26.84 22.48
N ALA A 140 -10.31 27.73 22.33
CA ALA A 140 -9.12 27.74 23.16
C ALA A 140 -9.46 27.98 24.64
N ALA A 141 -10.39 28.85 24.94
CA ALA A 141 -10.89 29.07 26.31
C ALA A 141 -11.51 27.79 26.91
N VAL A 142 -12.17 26.96 26.11
CA VAL A 142 -12.77 25.69 26.56
C VAL A 142 -11.71 24.66 27.02
N LEU A 143 -10.44 24.81 26.68
CA LEU A 143 -9.37 23.97 27.25
C LEU A 143 -9.24 24.09 28.78
N GLY A 144 -9.71 25.20 29.36
CA GLY A 144 -9.80 25.37 30.80
C GLY A 144 -11.04 24.74 31.48
N HIS A 145 -11.89 24.07 30.73
CA HIS A 145 -13.15 23.53 31.27
C HIS A 145 -12.92 22.45 32.35
N SER A 146 -13.77 22.43 33.41
CA SER A 146 -13.61 21.51 34.53
C SER A 146 -13.72 20.04 34.16
N ARG A 147 -14.55 19.68 33.16
CA ARG A 147 -14.77 18.30 32.72
C ARG A 147 -13.74 17.83 31.73
N PRO A 148 -13.01 16.72 31.97
CA PRO A 148 -11.94 16.23 31.08
C PRO A 148 -12.41 15.91 29.67
N PHE A 149 -13.59 15.32 29.48
CA PHE A 149 -14.09 14.97 28.16
C PHE A 149 -14.32 16.17 27.24
N ILE A 150 -14.62 17.35 27.83
CA ILE A 150 -14.73 18.61 27.07
C ILE A 150 -13.35 19.09 26.65
N ARG A 151 -12.36 19.12 27.58
CA ARG A 151 -10.98 19.50 27.24
C ARG A 151 -10.41 18.61 26.14
N LYS A 152 -10.68 17.31 26.22
CA LYS A 152 -10.31 16.34 25.18
C LYS A 152 -10.89 16.69 23.81
N LYS A 153 -12.19 17.02 23.73
CA LYS A 153 -12.85 17.40 22.48
C LYS A 153 -12.36 18.75 21.96
N ALA A 154 -12.13 19.71 22.86
CA ALA A 154 -11.58 21.02 22.49
C ALA A 154 -10.20 20.88 21.83
N LEU A 155 -9.32 20.00 22.32
CA LEU A 155 -8.02 19.70 21.68
C LEU A 155 -8.19 19.21 20.25
N VAL A 156 -9.10 18.28 20.02
CA VAL A 156 -9.34 17.74 18.67
C VAL A 156 -9.97 18.78 17.75
N CYS A 157 -10.90 19.58 18.28
CA CYS A 157 -11.50 20.70 17.55
C CYS A 157 -10.43 21.73 17.15
N LEU A 158 -9.58 22.17 18.10
CA LEU A 158 -8.49 23.11 17.82
C LEU A 158 -7.52 22.58 16.75
N TYR A 159 -7.20 21.30 16.76
CA TYR A 159 -6.40 20.71 15.70
C TYR A 159 -7.06 20.91 14.32
N ARG A 160 -8.38 20.70 14.22
CA ARG A 160 -9.12 20.93 12.97
C ARG A 160 -9.13 22.41 12.56
N LEU A 161 -9.28 23.32 13.52
CA LEU A 161 -9.24 24.77 13.27
C LEU A 161 -7.86 25.22 12.80
N VAL A 162 -6.77 24.74 13.41
CA VAL A 162 -5.39 25.06 12.99
C VAL A 162 -5.11 24.61 11.55
N LEU A 163 -5.67 23.50 11.09
CA LEU A 163 -5.52 23.09 9.69
C LEU A 163 -6.14 24.09 8.70
N LYS A 164 -7.14 24.87 9.13
CA LYS A 164 -7.81 25.91 8.33
C LYS A 164 -7.28 27.31 8.61
N HIS A 165 -6.78 27.55 9.83
CA HIS A 165 -6.20 28.80 10.31
C HIS A 165 -4.82 28.55 10.95
N PRO A 166 -3.74 28.39 10.14
CA PRO A 166 -2.42 28.01 10.65
C PRO A 166 -1.80 29.04 11.61
N GLU A 167 -2.17 30.31 11.53
CA GLU A 167 -1.68 31.38 12.42
C GLU A 167 -2.03 31.12 13.90
N GLY A 168 -3.17 30.48 14.16
CA GLY A 168 -3.60 30.09 15.50
C GLY A 168 -2.67 29.10 16.19
N LEU A 169 -1.77 28.42 15.43
CA LEU A 169 -0.82 27.47 16.01
C LEU A 169 0.12 28.11 17.05
N HIS A 170 0.52 29.37 16.86
CA HIS A 170 1.37 30.06 17.82
C HIS A 170 0.70 30.25 19.18
N ALA A 171 -0.59 30.55 19.18
CA ALA A 171 -1.38 30.68 20.40
C ALA A 171 -1.70 29.32 21.06
N LEU A 172 -1.86 28.28 20.25
CA LEU A 172 -2.16 26.92 20.71
C LEU A 172 -0.94 26.21 21.32
N ALA A 173 0.28 26.44 20.83
CA ALA A 173 1.47 25.70 21.24
C ALA A 173 1.74 25.69 22.76
N PRO A 174 1.66 26.82 23.51
CA PRO A 174 1.82 26.80 24.96
C PRO A 174 0.72 26.02 25.67
N GLN A 175 -0.53 26.12 25.20
CA GLN A 175 -1.67 25.40 25.77
C GLN A 175 -1.56 23.88 25.54
N LEU A 176 -1.09 23.44 24.37
CA LEU A 176 -0.79 22.02 24.12
C LEU A 176 0.26 21.48 25.07
N ARG A 177 1.30 22.27 25.35
CA ARG A 177 2.34 21.90 26.31
C ARG A 177 1.77 21.73 27.73
N GLU A 178 0.92 22.64 28.17
CA GLU A 178 0.25 22.57 29.47
C GLU A 178 -0.66 21.33 29.57
N ARG A 179 -1.35 20.96 28.48
CA ARG A 179 -2.22 19.76 28.46
C ARG A 179 -1.47 18.43 28.49
N LEU A 180 -0.15 18.40 28.25
CA LEU A 180 0.67 17.21 28.50
C LEU A 180 0.83 16.88 29.99
N ASP A 181 0.55 17.86 30.87
CA ASP A 181 0.59 17.73 32.33
C ASP A 181 -0.82 17.71 32.96
N ASP A 182 -1.86 17.50 32.15
CA ASP A 182 -3.25 17.41 32.63
C ASP A 182 -3.42 16.23 33.60
N PRO A 183 -4.18 16.41 34.71
CA PRO A 183 -4.43 15.35 35.69
C PRO A 183 -5.19 14.14 35.10
N ASP A 184 -5.90 14.32 33.98
CA ASP A 184 -6.65 13.24 33.35
C ASP A 184 -5.86 12.62 32.18
N PRO A 185 -5.53 11.31 32.25
CA PRO A 185 -4.74 10.63 31.20
C PRO A 185 -5.39 10.66 29.82
N SER A 186 -6.72 10.78 29.72
CA SER A 186 -7.42 10.84 28.43
C SER A 186 -7.19 12.17 27.71
N VAL A 187 -7.03 13.26 28.45
CA VAL A 187 -6.67 14.59 27.93
C VAL A 187 -5.23 14.57 27.46
N VAL A 188 -4.30 14.02 28.26
CA VAL A 188 -2.89 13.84 27.88
C VAL A 188 -2.77 13.04 26.59
N SER A 189 -3.48 11.92 26.47
CA SER A 189 -3.50 11.10 25.26
C SER A 189 -3.99 11.86 24.03
N SER A 190 -4.97 12.75 24.20
CA SER A 190 -5.46 13.60 23.11
C SER A 190 -4.47 14.69 22.72
N ALA A 191 -3.82 15.33 23.70
CA ALA A 191 -2.76 16.29 23.47
C ALA A 191 -1.59 15.66 22.70
N VAL A 192 -1.13 14.47 23.12
CA VAL A 192 -0.11 13.69 22.40
C VAL A 192 -0.54 13.39 20.96
N SER A 193 -1.80 13.02 20.76
CA SER A 193 -2.32 12.73 19.42
C SER A 193 -2.28 13.96 18.50
N VAL A 194 -2.71 15.11 19.02
CA VAL A 194 -2.67 16.39 18.28
C VAL A 194 -1.23 16.79 17.97
N ILE A 195 -0.33 16.73 18.95
CA ILE A 195 1.09 17.04 18.79
C ILE A 195 1.72 16.13 17.72
N CYS A 196 1.40 14.84 17.74
CA CYS A 196 1.91 13.88 16.77
C CYS A 196 1.50 14.23 15.33
N GLU A 197 0.25 14.62 15.12
CA GLU A 197 -0.22 15.00 13.77
C GLU A 197 0.37 16.34 13.31
N LEU A 198 0.48 17.33 14.19
CA LEU A 198 1.10 18.63 13.87
C LEU A 198 2.61 18.49 13.60
N ALA A 199 3.30 17.64 14.34
CA ALA A 199 4.73 17.40 14.17
C ALA A 199 5.08 16.68 12.84
N ARG A 200 4.13 16.01 12.21
CA ARG A 200 4.33 15.44 10.86
C ARG A 200 4.62 16.51 9.81
N THR A 201 4.04 17.70 9.98
CA THR A 201 4.25 18.83 9.05
C THR A 201 5.53 19.58 9.36
N ASN A 202 5.80 19.84 10.64
CA ASN A 202 6.99 20.57 11.08
C ASN A 202 7.54 20.02 12.41
N PRO A 203 8.36 18.97 12.37
CA PRO A 203 8.84 18.30 13.58
C PRO A 203 9.81 19.16 14.43
N HIS A 204 10.52 20.12 13.84
CA HIS A 204 11.48 20.99 14.57
C HIS A 204 10.83 21.73 15.75
N ASN A 205 9.60 22.19 15.58
CA ASN A 205 8.88 22.97 16.61
C ASN A 205 8.55 22.13 17.86
N TYR A 206 8.55 20.80 17.75
CA TYR A 206 8.16 19.87 18.82
C TYR A 206 9.34 19.19 19.49
N LEU A 207 10.57 19.44 19.04
CA LEU A 207 11.80 18.93 19.65
C LEU A 207 11.91 19.27 21.15
N PRO A 208 11.54 20.47 21.61
CA PRO A 208 11.58 20.82 23.04
C PRO A 208 10.67 19.96 23.93
N LEU A 209 9.66 19.29 23.34
CA LEU A 209 8.76 18.39 24.07
C LEU A 209 9.31 16.96 24.22
N ALA A 210 10.38 16.61 23.51
CA ALA A 210 10.97 15.27 23.53
C ALA A 210 11.26 14.72 24.93
N PRO A 211 11.80 15.50 25.91
CA PRO A 211 12.03 14.99 27.26
C PRO A 211 10.73 14.58 27.98
N ARG A 212 9.67 15.36 27.82
CA ARG A 212 8.37 15.06 28.45
C ARG A 212 7.70 13.85 27.80
N LEU A 213 7.73 13.78 26.47
CA LEU A 213 7.24 12.64 25.70
C LEU A 213 7.97 11.34 26.04
N TYR A 214 9.29 11.43 26.26
CA TYR A 214 10.10 10.29 26.72
C TYR A 214 9.67 9.80 28.11
N GLN A 215 9.39 10.71 29.05
CA GLN A 215 8.85 10.35 30.37
C GLN A 215 7.50 9.65 30.25
N LEU A 216 6.59 10.21 29.42
CA LEU A 216 5.26 9.63 29.16
C LEU A 216 5.37 8.24 28.51
N MET A 217 6.32 8.03 27.61
CA MET A 217 6.56 6.73 26.98
C MET A 217 6.96 5.67 28.02
N ASN A 218 7.78 6.01 29.00
CA ASN A 218 8.25 5.06 30.02
C ASN A 218 7.22 4.82 31.14
N SER A 219 6.28 5.75 31.35
CA SER A 219 5.30 5.65 32.44
C SER A 219 3.93 5.14 32.01
N SER A 220 3.62 5.19 30.70
CA SER A 220 2.30 4.86 30.19
C SER A 220 2.12 3.37 29.96
N THR A 221 0.94 2.87 30.30
CA THR A 221 0.44 1.52 29.95
C THR A 221 -0.56 1.53 28.80
N ASN A 222 -0.90 2.73 28.28
CA ASN A 222 -1.88 2.87 27.20
C ASN A 222 -1.20 2.70 25.83
N ASN A 223 -1.42 1.56 25.18
CA ASN A 223 -0.83 1.23 23.89
C ASN A 223 -1.12 2.28 22.79
N TRP A 224 -2.32 2.88 22.77
CA TRP A 224 -2.66 3.93 21.80
C TRP A 224 -1.81 5.18 21.97
N MET A 225 -1.56 5.59 23.20
CA MET A 225 -0.69 6.72 23.49
C MET A 225 0.77 6.38 23.17
N LEU A 226 1.23 5.18 23.51
CA LEU A 226 2.57 4.70 23.18
C LEU A 226 2.82 4.71 21.67
N ILE A 227 1.88 4.19 20.87
CA ILE A 227 1.94 4.22 19.40
C ILE A 227 2.16 5.65 18.90
N LYS A 228 1.38 6.61 19.41
CA LYS A 228 1.50 8.01 18.97
C LYS A 228 2.84 8.63 19.37
N ILE A 229 3.32 8.37 20.58
CA ILE A 229 4.62 8.88 21.05
C ILE A 229 5.77 8.27 20.24
N VAL A 230 5.75 6.96 20.03
CA VAL A 230 6.77 6.24 19.26
C VAL A 230 6.81 6.76 17.82
N LYS A 231 5.65 6.91 17.19
CA LYS A 231 5.52 7.50 15.85
C LYS A 231 6.06 8.93 15.76
N LEU A 232 5.82 9.73 16.81
CA LEU A 232 6.37 11.08 16.87
C LEU A 232 7.91 11.04 16.93
N PHE A 233 8.50 10.12 17.68
CA PHE A 233 9.94 9.95 17.72
C PHE A 233 10.52 9.52 16.37
N ALA A 234 9.81 8.79 15.55
CA ALA A 234 10.24 8.49 14.18
C ALA A 234 10.49 9.78 13.35
N SER A 235 9.68 10.82 13.59
CA SER A 235 9.84 12.12 12.91
C SER A 235 10.91 13.01 13.56
N LEU A 236 11.17 12.86 14.86
CA LEU A 236 12.13 13.68 15.60
C LEU A 236 13.58 13.16 15.52
N THR A 237 13.77 11.84 15.45
CA THR A 237 15.10 11.21 15.50
C THR A 237 16.01 11.60 14.33
N PRO A 238 15.52 11.74 13.07
CA PRO A 238 16.36 12.21 11.97
C PRO A 238 16.89 13.63 12.15
N ILE A 239 16.18 14.46 12.94
CA ILE A 239 16.55 15.86 13.22
C ILE A 239 17.55 15.95 14.37
N GLU A 240 17.34 15.14 15.41
CA GLU A 240 18.20 15.08 16.60
C GLU A 240 18.70 13.63 16.80
N PRO A 241 19.84 13.26 16.18
CA PRO A 241 20.37 11.89 16.25
C PRO A 241 20.73 11.40 17.67
N ARG A 242 20.87 12.32 18.66
CA ARG A 242 21.11 11.95 20.06
C ARG A 242 19.92 11.20 20.67
N LEU A 243 18.70 11.41 20.12
CA LEU A 243 17.51 10.69 20.54
C LEU A 243 17.64 9.19 20.24
N ALA A 244 18.30 8.79 19.14
CA ALA A 244 18.47 7.39 18.78
C ALA A 244 19.11 6.57 19.92
N LYS A 245 20.19 7.09 20.53
CA LYS A 245 20.87 6.42 21.66
C LYS A 245 19.98 6.30 22.90
N LYS A 246 19.12 7.30 23.17
CA LYS A 246 18.22 7.28 24.33
C LYS A 246 17.03 6.37 24.12
N LEU A 247 16.51 6.29 22.90
CA LEU A 247 15.34 5.48 22.53
C LEU A 247 15.67 3.99 22.37
N HIS A 248 16.92 3.65 22.08
CA HIS A 248 17.40 2.29 21.84
C HIS A 248 16.95 1.30 22.92
N GLY A 249 17.25 1.57 24.20
CA GLY A 249 16.86 0.70 25.32
C GLY A 249 15.34 0.55 25.50
N PRO A 250 14.59 1.65 25.67
CA PRO A 250 13.15 1.58 25.80
C PRO A 250 12.42 0.91 24.64
N LEU A 251 12.82 1.19 23.39
CA LEU A 251 12.20 0.56 22.23
C LEU A 251 12.51 -0.94 22.16
N SER A 252 13.73 -1.35 22.44
CA SER A 252 14.07 -2.79 22.48
C SER A 252 13.26 -3.53 23.54
N GLN A 253 13.06 -2.91 24.71
CA GLN A 253 12.24 -3.48 25.76
C GLN A 253 10.77 -3.60 25.35
N LEU A 254 10.20 -2.58 24.71
CA LEU A 254 8.85 -2.62 24.17
C LEU A 254 8.70 -3.71 23.10
N ILE A 255 9.65 -3.82 22.17
CA ILE A 255 9.65 -4.87 21.11
C ILE A 255 9.70 -6.28 21.71
N CYS A 256 10.42 -6.47 22.81
CA CYS A 256 10.50 -7.78 23.46
C CYS A 256 9.24 -8.13 24.27
N SER A 257 8.60 -7.15 24.92
CA SER A 257 7.55 -7.37 25.92
C SER A 257 6.12 -7.24 25.39
N THR A 258 5.90 -6.45 24.32
CA THR A 258 4.53 -6.19 23.85
C THR A 258 3.93 -7.37 23.09
N SER A 259 2.66 -7.66 23.38
CA SER A 259 1.82 -8.56 22.59
C SER A 259 0.92 -7.81 21.59
N ALA A 260 0.86 -6.47 21.68
CA ALA A 260 0.04 -5.64 20.80
C ALA A 260 0.74 -5.44 19.46
N MET A 261 0.25 -6.08 18.40
CA MET A 261 0.87 -6.06 17.06
C MET A 261 1.03 -4.64 16.50
N SER A 262 0.06 -3.76 16.73
CA SER A 262 0.14 -2.36 16.26
C SER A 262 1.27 -1.58 16.95
N LEU A 263 1.49 -1.79 18.25
CA LEU A 263 2.61 -1.17 18.97
C LEU A 263 3.94 -1.77 18.54
N LEU A 264 4.00 -3.09 18.39
CA LEU A 264 5.19 -3.79 17.90
C LEU A 264 5.62 -3.26 16.53
N TYR A 265 4.64 -3.14 15.61
CA TYR A 265 4.88 -2.55 14.29
C TYR A 265 5.46 -1.14 14.38
N GLU A 266 4.83 -0.25 15.14
CA GLU A 266 5.27 1.14 15.24
C GLU A 266 6.66 1.26 15.88
N CYS A 267 6.98 0.41 16.87
CA CYS A 267 8.32 0.35 17.47
C CYS A 267 9.39 -0.07 16.45
N ILE A 268 9.11 -1.11 15.66
CA ILE A 268 10.05 -1.58 14.63
C ILE A 268 10.19 -0.53 13.52
N HIS A 269 9.07 0.01 13.02
CA HIS A 269 9.08 1.04 12.00
C HIS A 269 9.88 2.29 12.45
N THR A 270 9.66 2.74 13.70
CA THR A 270 10.41 3.85 14.29
C THR A 270 11.89 3.53 14.42
N ALA A 271 12.25 2.32 14.81
CA ALA A 271 13.65 1.88 14.91
C ALA A 271 14.35 1.91 13.55
N VAL A 272 13.63 1.53 12.48
CA VAL A 272 14.16 1.54 11.11
C VAL A 272 14.21 2.97 10.56
N VAL A 273 13.09 3.71 10.55
CA VAL A 273 13.02 5.05 9.95
C VAL A 273 13.86 6.07 10.70
N GLY A 274 13.88 5.99 12.03
CA GLY A 274 14.69 6.86 12.91
C GLY A 274 16.18 6.52 12.97
N ASP A 275 16.63 5.51 12.19
CA ASP A 275 18.02 5.01 12.18
C ASP A 275 18.55 4.58 13.56
N ILE A 276 17.65 4.13 14.44
CA ILE A 276 18.01 3.64 15.78
C ILE A 276 18.71 2.29 15.68
N ILE A 277 18.38 1.51 14.62
CA ILE A 277 19.07 0.25 14.30
C ILE A 277 20.55 0.43 13.94
N GLY A 278 20.99 1.65 13.59
CA GLY A 278 22.40 1.98 13.33
C GLY A 278 23.23 2.21 14.60
N VAL A 279 22.60 2.25 15.78
CA VAL A 279 23.32 2.43 17.06
C VAL A 279 24.06 1.14 17.42
N PRO A 280 25.39 1.14 17.57
CA PRO A 280 26.20 -0.06 17.80
C PRO A 280 26.14 -0.50 19.28
N LEU A 281 24.97 -0.75 19.79
CA LEU A 281 24.75 -1.25 21.15
C LEU A 281 23.94 -2.57 21.05
N PRO A 282 24.39 -3.64 21.72
CA PRO A 282 23.62 -4.88 21.76
C PRO A 282 22.34 -4.69 22.60
N VAL A 283 21.34 -5.48 22.28
CA VAL A 283 20.10 -5.59 23.04
C VAL A 283 19.93 -7.01 23.55
N THR A 284 19.27 -7.14 24.69
CA THR A 284 18.94 -8.46 25.24
C THR A 284 17.58 -8.88 24.69
N ASP A 285 17.53 -10.03 24.02
CA ASP A 285 16.28 -10.60 23.54
C ASP A 285 15.42 -11.20 24.69
N SER A 286 14.22 -11.67 24.38
CA SER A 286 13.31 -12.28 25.35
C SER A 286 13.86 -13.58 26.02
N VAL A 287 14.95 -14.12 25.51
CA VAL A 287 15.62 -15.33 26.01
C VAL A 287 16.91 -14.99 26.79
N GLY A 288 17.27 -13.70 26.91
CA GLY A 288 18.46 -13.24 27.61
C GLY A 288 19.75 -13.27 26.78
N ARG A 289 19.66 -13.36 25.45
CA ARG A 289 20.83 -13.33 24.55
C ARG A 289 21.09 -11.91 24.08
N GLU A 290 22.35 -11.55 24.00
CA GLU A 290 22.77 -10.33 23.35
C GLU A 290 22.69 -10.49 21.82
N VAL A 291 21.91 -9.64 21.16
CA VAL A 291 21.73 -9.62 19.72
C VAL A 291 21.81 -8.19 19.20
N ASP A 292 22.11 -8.02 17.91
CA ASP A 292 21.99 -6.73 17.25
C ASP A 292 20.51 -6.28 17.22
N PHE A 293 20.26 -4.99 17.47
CA PHE A 293 18.90 -4.44 17.49
C PHE A 293 18.19 -4.60 16.15
N ALA A 294 18.91 -4.42 15.05
CA ALA A 294 18.35 -4.65 13.71
C ALA A 294 17.97 -6.13 13.49
N GLU A 295 18.77 -7.07 14.02
CA GLU A 295 18.45 -8.49 13.97
C GLU A 295 17.22 -8.83 14.80
N LEU A 296 17.05 -8.23 15.98
CA LEU A 296 15.84 -8.37 16.79
C LEU A 296 14.60 -7.89 16.01
N CYS A 297 14.68 -6.72 15.37
CA CYS A 297 13.61 -6.19 14.54
C CYS A 297 13.28 -7.14 13.37
N ALA A 298 14.28 -7.63 12.66
CA ALA A 298 14.11 -8.55 11.55
C ALA A 298 13.42 -9.86 11.96
N ARG A 299 13.81 -10.44 13.10
CA ARG A 299 13.18 -11.65 13.65
C ARG A 299 11.70 -11.42 14.03
N LYS A 300 11.39 -10.26 14.62
CA LYS A 300 10.02 -9.91 15.01
C LYS A 300 9.12 -9.62 13.81
N LEU A 301 9.65 -9.13 12.70
CA LEU A 301 8.89 -8.91 11.47
C LEU A 301 8.34 -10.22 10.86
N VAL A 302 8.97 -11.37 11.10
CA VAL A 302 8.47 -12.68 10.63
C VAL A 302 7.03 -12.91 11.06
N PHE A 303 6.68 -12.56 12.30
CA PHE A 303 5.32 -12.73 12.83
C PHE A 303 4.25 -11.96 12.04
N PHE A 304 4.63 -10.87 11.37
CA PHE A 304 3.69 -10.06 10.59
C PHE A 304 3.33 -10.74 9.27
N TYR A 305 4.32 -11.15 8.47
CA TYR A 305 4.02 -11.71 7.15
C TYR A 305 3.69 -13.22 7.18
N GLU A 306 3.85 -13.90 8.30
CA GLU A 306 3.28 -15.22 8.56
C GLU A 306 1.86 -15.18 9.15
N SER A 307 1.35 -13.99 9.48
CA SER A 307 0.01 -13.80 10.04
C SER A 307 -1.08 -14.14 9.01
N ALA A 308 -2.22 -14.62 9.51
CA ALA A 308 -3.44 -14.79 8.70
C ALA A 308 -4.08 -13.45 8.28
N ASP A 309 -3.80 -12.35 9.00
CA ASP A 309 -4.33 -11.01 8.71
C ASP A 309 -3.57 -10.37 7.54
N HIS A 310 -4.31 -10.03 6.47
CA HIS A 310 -3.77 -9.37 5.27
C HIS A 310 -3.11 -8.01 5.59
N ASN A 311 -3.69 -7.24 6.52
CA ASN A 311 -3.14 -5.94 6.90
C ASN A 311 -1.77 -6.09 7.58
N LEU A 312 -1.63 -7.06 8.48
CA LEU A 312 -0.35 -7.34 9.14
C LEU A 312 0.69 -7.80 8.13
N ARG A 313 0.34 -8.69 7.19
CA ARG A 313 1.27 -9.12 6.13
C ARG A 313 1.75 -7.93 5.30
N TYR A 314 0.83 -7.06 4.89
CA TYR A 314 1.18 -5.89 4.08
C TYR A 314 2.15 -4.95 4.80
N VAL A 315 1.82 -4.53 6.04
CA VAL A 315 2.69 -3.60 6.78
C VAL A 315 4.03 -4.23 7.16
N GLY A 316 4.05 -5.54 7.44
CA GLY A 316 5.28 -6.28 7.68
C GLY A 316 6.22 -6.26 6.47
N LEU A 317 5.70 -6.49 5.26
CA LEU A 317 6.48 -6.44 4.02
C LEU A 317 6.94 -5.01 3.67
N VAL A 318 6.15 -3.99 3.96
CA VAL A 318 6.56 -2.59 3.78
C VAL A 318 7.78 -2.29 4.66
N THR A 319 7.68 -2.59 5.96
CA THR A 319 8.78 -2.34 6.90
C THR A 319 10.02 -3.20 6.60
N LEU A 320 9.81 -4.42 6.10
CA LEU A 320 10.91 -5.27 5.66
C LEU A 320 11.66 -4.67 4.46
N GLY A 321 10.95 -4.04 3.52
CA GLY A 321 11.55 -3.29 2.41
C GLY A 321 12.37 -2.07 2.89
N GLU A 322 11.88 -1.36 3.90
CA GLU A 322 12.61 -0.25 4.53
C GLU A 322 13.88 -0.73 5.26
N LEU A 323 13.78 -1.87 5.97
CA LEU A 323 14.93 -2.51 6.61
C LEU A 323 15.96 -2.98 5.59
N GLN A 324 15.50 -3.57 4.47
CA GLN A 324 16.35 -4.02 3.37
C GLN A 324 17.18 -2.88 2.76
N ALA A 325 16.57 -1.71 2.61
CA ALA A 325 17.27 -0.54 2.07
C ALA A 325 18.47 -0.09 2.95
N ARG A 326 18.41 -0.39 4.26
CA ARG A 326 19.45 0.00 5.24
C ARG A 326 20.41 -1.13 5.61
N ARG A 327 19.88 -2.34 5.78
CA ARG A 327 20.60 -3.53 6.25
C ARG A 327 20.22 -4.76 5.41
N PRO A 328 20.61 -4.82 4.12
CA PRO A 328 20.20 -5.89 3.19
C PRO A 328 20.64 -7.29 3.66
N GLU A 329 21.74 -7.40 4.39
CA GLU A 329 22.28 -8.66 4.90
C GLU A 329 21.33 -9.40 5.87
N LEU A 330 20.52 -8.66 6.64
CA LEU A 330 19.59 -9.25 7.62
C LEU A 330 18.34 -9.84 6.97
N VAL A 331 17.98 -9.35 5.79
CA VAL A 331 16.74 -9.72 5.10
C VAL A 331 16.92 -10.98 4.27
N VAL A 332 18.14 -11.29 3.83
CA VAL A 332 18.45 -12.48 3.01
C VAL A 332 17.97 -13.79 3.64
N ASN A 333 18.05 -13.92 4.95
CA ASN A 333 17.61 -15.12 5.70
C ASN A 333 16.08 -15.35 5.63
N GLN A 334 15.31 -14.34 5.21
CA GLN A 334 13.84 -14.38 5.14
C GLN A 334 13.32 -14.63 3.72
N TYR A 335 14.22 -14.88 2.77
CA TYR A 335 13.90 -15.05 1.35
C TYR A 335 12.78 -16.07 1.11
N GLU A 336 12.84 -17.24 1.74
CA GLU A 336 11.84 -18.31 1.55
C GLU A 336 10.43 -17.88 2.00
N THR A 337 10.34 -17.15 3.11
CA THR A 337 9.05 -16.70 3.64
C THR A 337 8.46 -15.59 2.77
N VAL A 338 9.29 -14.66 2.31
CA VAL A 338 8.85 -13.59 1.38
C VAL A 338 8.45 -14.18 0.02
N LEU A 339 9.16 -15.22 -0.44
CA LEU A 339 8.82 -15.91 -1.70
C LEU A 339 7.40 -16.51 -1.66
N LYS A 340 6.96 -17.03 -0.50
CA LYS A 340 5.58 -17.52 -0.33
C LYS A 340 4.53 -16.41 -0.45
N CYS A 341 4.85 -15.17 -0.05
CA CYS A 341 3.95 -14.02 -0.15
C CYS A 341 3.67 -13.60 -1.62
N LEU A 342 4.46 -14.06 -2.59
CA LEU A 342 4.16 -13.86 -4.02
C LEU A 342 2.90 -14.63 -4.47
N ASP A 343 2.46 -15.62 -3.71
CA ASP A 343 1.26 -16.41 -4.01
C ASP A 343 0.03 -15.95 -3.21
N ASP A 344 0.14 -14.85 -2.48
CA ASP A 344 -0.97 -14.31 -1.71
C ASP A 344 -2.17 -13.99 -2.62
N PRO A 345 -3.41 -14.25 -2.20
CA PRO A 345 -4.60 -13.85 -2.95
C PRO A 345 -4.72 -12.34 -3.11
N ASP A 346 -4.18 -11.55 -2.19
CA ASP A 346 -4.21 -10.08 -2.23
C ASP A 346 -3.10 -9.54 -3.15
N LEU A 347 -3.51 -8.74 -4.14
CA LEU A 347 -2.61 -8.13 -5.12
C LEU A 347 -1.62 -7.16 -4.46
N SER A 348 -2.06 -6.39 -3.46
CA SER A 348 -1.21 -5.40 -2.79
C SER A 348 -0.05 -6.06 -2.03
N ILE A 349 -0.31 -7.20 -1.39
CA ILE A 349 0.71 -8.02 -0.71
C ILE A 349 1.70 -8.57 -1.73
N ARG A 350 1.20 -9.11 -2.87
CA ARG A 350 2.07 -9.64 -3.94
C ARG A 350 2.98 -8.56 -4.53
N MET A 351 2.47 -7.35 -4.77
CA MET A 351 3.26 -6.22 -5.26
C MET A 351 4.37 -5.84 -4.27
N ARG A 352 4.08 -5.84 -2.96
CA ARG A 352 5.10 -5.56 -1.94
C ARG A 352 6.11 -6.69 -1.82
N ALA A 353 5.66 -7.95 -1.84
CA ALA A 353 6.56 -9.10 -1.85
C ALA A 353 7.48 -9.09 -3.08
N LEU A 354 6.96 -8.72 -4.26
CA LEU A 354 7.74 -8.58 -5.49
C LEU A 354 8.84 -7.51 -5.35
N SER A 355 8.51 -6.35 -4.79
CA SER A 355 9.47 -5.27 -4.53
C SER A 355 10.60 -5.73 -3.60
N VAL A 356 10.26 -6.41 -2.49
CA VAL A 356 11.23 -6.91 -1.52
C VAL A 356 12.10 -8.02 -2.13
N ILE A 357 11.48 -9.02 -2.81
CA ILE A 357 12.20 -10.15 -3.40
C ILE A 357 13.15 -9.71 -4.51
N SER A 358 12.76 -8.69 -5.28
CA SER A 358 13.63 -8.08 -6.28
C SER A 358 14.91 -7.53 -5.66
N GLY A 359 14.81 -6.90 -4.48
CA GLY A 359 15.97 -6.39 -3.74
C GLY A 359 16.84 -7.49 -3.11
N MET A 360 16.27 -8.69 -2.85
CA MET A 360 16.98 -9.85 -2.29
C MET A 360 17.68 -10.71 -3.35
N ALA A 361 17.46 -10.42 -4.64
CA ALA A 361 17.99 -11.22 -5.72
C ALA A 361 19.53 -11.22 -5.70
N THR A 362 20.09 -12.41 -5.56
CA THR A 362 21.54 -12.68 -5.61
C THR A 362 21.82 -13.66 -6.75
N ARG A 363 23.09 -13.81 -7.12
CA ARG A 363 23.49 -14.78 -8.15
C ARG A 363 22.99 -16.21 -7.89
N ARG A 364 22.81 -16.59 -6.61
CA ARG A 364 22.33 -17.94 -6.24
C ARG A 364 20.81 -18.08 -6.29
N THR A 365 20.07 -17.01 -6.01
CA THR A 365 18.61 -17.05 -5.91
C THR A 365 17.90 -16.59 -7.17
N LEU A 366 18.61 -15.91 -8.10
CA LEU A 366 18.05 -15.27 -9.29
C LEU A 366 17.26 -16.25 -10.16
N ASP A 367 17.86 -17.37 -10.53
CA ASP A 367 17.21 -18.38 -11.39
C ASP A 367 15.89 -18.89 -10.78
N ARG A 368 15.91 -19.22 -9.49
CA ARG A 368 14.72 -19.67 -8.76
C ARG A 368 13.64 -18.61 -8.69
N THR A 369 14.02 -17.35 -8.39
CA THR A 369 13.08 -16.21 -8.35
C THR A 369 12.44 -16.00 -9.70
N VAL A 370 13.23 -15.92 -10.77
CA VAL A 370 12.73 -15.71 -12.13
C VAL A 370 11.81 -16.84 -12.55
N LYS A 371 12.16 -18.11 -12.32
CA LYS A 371 11.29 -19.26 -12.61
C LYS A 371 9.95 -19.16 -11.88
N ARG A 372 9.95 -18.72 -10.63
CA ARG A 372 8.71 -18.53 -9.87
C ARG A 372 7.84 -17.42 -10.45
N LEU A 373 8.42 -16.29 -10.78
CA LEU A 373 7.71 -15.16 -11.41
C LEU A 373 7.17 -15.52 -12.80
N MET A 374 7.97 -16.21 -13.63
CA MET A 374 7.54 -16.71 -14.93
C MET A 374 6.34 -17.67 -14.80
N SER A 375 6.33 -18.53 -13.77
CA SER A 375 5.19 -19.42 -13.54
C SER A 375 3.88 -18.68 -13.26
N GLN A 376 3.93 -17.51 -12.64
CA GLN A 376 2.75 -16.66 -12.41
C GLN A 376 2.22 -16.04 -13.71
N LEU A 377 3.11 -15.62 -14.61
CA LEU A 377 2.74 -15.08 -15.93
C LEU A 377 2.10 -16.14 -16.84
N ILE A 378 2.55 -17.40 -16.76
CA ILE A 378 2.04 -18.51 -17.56
C ILE A 378 0.64 -18.93 -17.11
N LEU A 379 0.39 -19.01 -15.79
CA LEU A 379 -0.87 -19.48 -15.23
C LEU A 379 -2.09 -18.62 -15.58
N SER A 380 -1.88 -17.33 -15.85
CA SER A 380 -2.94 -16.41 -16.24
C SER A 380 -3.25 -16.44 -17.75
N ASN A 381 -2.38 -16.99 -18.58
CA ASN A 381 -2.55 -17.06 -20.03
C ASN A 381 -3.15 -18.41 -20.51
N THR A 382 -4.28 -18.83 -19.97
CA THR A 382 -5.04 -19.98 -20.51
C THR A 382 -5.75 -19.68 -21.84
N ILE A 383 -5.30 -18.69 -22.60
CA ILE A 383 -5.66 -18.57 -24.02
C ILE A 383 -4.72 -19.50 -24.77
N ARG A 384 -5.29 -20.64 -25.17
CA ARG A 384 -4.77 -21.70 -26.04
C ARG A 384 -3.66 -21.22 -27.02
N LEU A 385 -2.42 -21.28 -26.59
CA LEU A 385 -1.31 -21.51 -27.53
C LEU A 385 -1.18 -23.02 -27.62
N GLN A 386 -1.47 -23.60 -28.76
CA GLN A 386 -1.09 -24.98 -29.03
C GLN A 386 0.40 -25.13 -28.76
N PRO A 387 0.85 -26.23 -28.15
CA PRO A 387 2.27 -26.42 -27.90
C PRO A 387 3.01 -26.31 -29.23
N VAL A 388 3.93 -25.39 -29.31
CA VAL A 388 4.94 -25.38 -30.37
C VAL A 388 5.62 -26.72 -30.29
N ALA A 389 5.63 -27.44 -31.39
CA ALA A 389 6.23 -28.77 -31.50
C ALA A 389 7.60 -28.77 -30.81
N SER A 390 7.79 -29.76 -29.94
CA SER A 390 9.00 -29.99 -29.17
C SER A 390 10.26 -29.68 -29.99
N LEU A 391 11.05 -28.73 -29.49
CA LEU A 391 12.42 -28.53 -29.96
C LEU A 391 13.16 -29.87 -29.86
N PRO A 392 13.90 -30.30 -30.91
CA PRO A 392 14.76 -31.45 -30.77
C PRO A 392 15.75 -31.18 -29.65
N SER A 393 15.84 -32.10 -28.70
CA SER A 393 16.80 -32.08 -27.59
C SER A 393 18.22 -31.91 -28.18
N VAL A 394 18.78 -30.72 -27.97
CA VAL A 394 20.22 -30.50 -28.23
C VAL A 394 20.96 -31.35 -27.21
N GLY A 395 21.76 -32.28 -27.74
CA GLY A 395 22.47 -33.29 -26.99
C GLY A 395 23.19 -32.72 -25.76
N SER A 396 23.07 -33.45 -24.70
CA SER A 396 23.77 -33.25 -23.43
C SER A 396 25.28 -33.07 -23.66
N ILE A 397 25.76 -31.84 -23.48
CA ILE A 397 27.21 -31.58 -23.36
C ILE A 397 27.58 -31.88 -21.91
N GLU A 398 28.21 -33.03 -21.71
CA GLU A 398 28.83 -33.40 -20.43
C GLU A 398 30.00 -32.44 -20.12
N TYR A 399 29.85 -31.59 -19.16
CA TYR A 399 30.95 -30.87 -18.55
C TYR A 399 31.58 -31.72 -17.44
N GLY A 400 32.61 -32.49 -17.81
CA GLY A 400 33.49 -33.15 -16.88
C GLY A 400 34.37 -32.18 -16.10
N GLY A 401 33.92 -31.80 -14.92
CA GLY A 401 34.72 -31.08 -13.93
C GLY A 401 34.71 -31.86 -12.61
N LYS A 402 35.82 -32.58 -12.32
CA LYS A 402 36.04 -33.27 -11.06
C LYS A 402 36.13 -32.25 -9.91
N TYR A 403 35.15 -32.28 -9.01
CA TYR A 403 35.30 -31.67 -7.68
C TYR A 403 35.23 -32.79 -6.62
N ASN A 404 36.33 -32.93 -5.90
CA ASN A 404 36.41 -33.78 -4.69
C ASN A 404 35.78 -32.97 -3.53
N GLY A 405 34.58 -33.37 -3.06
CA GLY A 405 33.91 -32.82 -1.89
C GLY A 405 33.30 -33.95 -1.06
N SER A 406 33.43 -33.89 0.25
CA SER A 406 33.13 -34.90 1.22
C SER A 406 31.64 -35.32 1.30
N ALA A 407 31.40 -36.52 1.78
CA ALA A 407 30.15 -37.32 1.76
C ALA A 407 28.95 -36.76 2.57
N ALA A 408 28.87 -35.48 2.89
CA ALA A 408 27.74 -34.87 3.60
C ALA A 408 26.75 -34.09 2.69
N ASP A 409 27.09 -33.88 1.40
CA ASP A 409 26.31 -33.06 0.47
C ASP A 409 25.53 -33.88 -0.59
N SER A 410 25.42 -35.22 -0.44
CA SER A 410 24.85 -36.10 -1.48
C SER A 410 23.33 -35.95 -1.66
N ASP A 411 22.57 -35.53 -0.64
CA ASP A 411 21.10 -35.40 -0.75
C ASP A 411 20.61 -34.06 -1.32
N LEU A 412 21.44 -33.03 -1.29
CA LEU A 412 21.13 -31.72 -1.92
C LEU A 412 21.51 -31.66 -3.40
N MET A 413 22.43 -32.53 -3.86
CA MET A 413 22.84 -32.58 -5.27
C MET A 413 21.91 -33.41 -6.15
N ALA A 414 21.15 -34.34 -5.61
CA ALA A 414 20.19 -35.15 -6.37
C ALA A 414 18.99 -34.35 -6.91
N MET A 415 18.69 -33.18 -6.30
CA MET A 415 17.66 -32.27 -6.79
C MET A 415 18.19 -31.19 -7.78
N ALA A 416 19.50 -31.05 -7.90
CA ALA A 416 20.11 -30.01 -8.75
C ALA A 416 20.50 -30.51 -10.16
N THR A 417 20.49 -31.82 -10.42
CA THR A 417 20.93 -32.36 -11.70
C THR A 417 19.87 -32.44 -12.78
N ASP A 418 18.60 -32.20 -12.46
CA ASP A 418 17.51 -32.15 -13.46
C ASP A 418 17.29 -30.76 -14.10
N ALA A 419 18.12 -29.75 -13.80
CA ALA A 419 17.87 -28.36 -14.19
C ALA A 419 18.81 -27.81 -15.28
N THR A 420 19.67 -28.63 -15.88
CA THR A 420 20.55 -28.18 -16.96
C THR A 420 19.96 -28.52 -18.32
N GLY A 421 19.28 -27.54 -18.93
CA GLY A 421 18.97 -27.59 -20.36
C GLY A 421 17.51 -27.70 -20.78
N ALA A 422 16.56 -27.80 -19.84
CA ALA A 422 15.15 -27.70 -20.23
C ALA A 422 14.76 -26.21 -20.35
N SER A 423 14.44 -25.76 -21.56
CA SER A 423 13.77 -24.49 -21.80
C SER A 423 12.58 -24.37 -20.84
N LEU A 424 12.36 -23.17 -20.24
CA LEU A 424 11.17 -22.86 -19.41
C LEU A 424 9.85 -23.23 -20.14
N VAL A 425 9.88 -23.32 -21.45
CA VAL A 425 8.78 -23.81 -22.31
C VAL A 425 8.41 -25.26 -22.03
N SER A 426 9.35 -26.12 -21.61
CA SER A 426 9.07 -27.53 -21.27
C SER A 426 8.31 -27.68 -19.93
N ALA A 427 8.47 -26.73 -19.01
CA ALA A 427 7.74 -26.72 -17.74
C ALA A 427 6.23 -26.38 -17.89
N ARG A 428 5.80 -25.86 -19.05
CA ARG A 428 4.39 -25.59 -19.37
C ARG A 428 3.48 -26.83 -19.28
N GLY A 429 3.96 -27.99 -19.64
CA GLY A 429 3.14 -29.22 -19.70
C GLY A 429 2.74 -29.77 -18.33
N SER A 430 3.59 -29.67 -17.32
CA SER A 430 3.34 -30.29 -16.01
C SER A 430 2.58 -29.37 -15.01
N ILE A 431 2.68 -28.05 -15.17
CA ILE A 431 2.02 -27.08 -14.28
C ILE A 431 0.55 -26.87 -14.66
N VAL A 432 0.20 -27.00 -15.95
CA VAL A 432 -1.18 -26.84 -16.44
C VAL A 432 -2.11 -27.97 -16.00
N GLN A 433 -1.58 -29.19 -15.77
CA GLN A 433 -2.41 -30.33 -15.37
C GLN A 433 -2.88 -30.30 -13.91
N SER A 434 -2.21 -29.55 -13.02
CA SER A 434 -2.54 -29.56 -11.59
C SER A 434 -3.62 -28.58 -11.14
N ARG A 435 -4.08 -27.67 -12.01
CA ARG A 435 -5.04 -26.59 -11.64
C ARG A 435 -6.41 -26.65 -12.32
N GLN A 436 -6.69 -27.66 -13.16
CA GLN A 436 -8.02 -27.81 -13.80
C GLN A 436 -9.15 -28.24 -12.85
N LEU A 437 -8.89 -28.40 -11.54
CA LEU A 437 -9.83 -28.96 -10.55
C LEU A 437 -10.47 -27.95 -9.59
N THR A 438 -10.15 -26.65 -9.67
CA THR A 438 -10.83 -25.66 -8.83
C THR A 438 -11.35 -24.51 -9.69
N GLY A 439 -12.67 -24.44 -9.84
CA GLY A 439 -13.38 -23.35 -10.53
C GLY A 439 -13.29 -22.01 -9.80
N ALA A 440 -12.07 -21.48 -9.68
CA ALA A 440 -11.81 -20.14 -9.19
C ALA A 440 -11.88 -19.18 -10.38
N GLY A 441 -12.64 -18.09 -10.25
CA GLY A 441 -12.69 -16.99 -11.20
C GLY A 441 -11.31 -16.38 -11.49
N PRO A 442 -11.20 -15.37 -12.40
CA PRO A 442 -9.92 -14.78 -12.80
C PRO A 442 -9.12 -14.38 -11.55
N GLY A 443 -7.97 -15.03 -11.35
CA GLY A 443 -7.13 -14.79 -10.18
C GLY A 443 -6.46 -13.41 -10.29
N PRO A 444 -5.99 -12.83 -9.19
CA PRO A 444 -5.33 -11.52 -9.16
C PRO A 444 -4.05 -11.43 -10.01
N ALA A 445 -3.56 -12.54 -10.56
CA ALA A 445 -2.49 -12.59 -11.55
C ALA A 445 -2.90 -12.04 -12.94
N ASP A 446 -4.20 -11.77 -13.15
CA ASP A 446 -4.71 -11.30 -14.45
C ASP A 446 -4.67 -9.78 -14.60
N SER A 447 -4.31 -9.02 -13.55
CA SER A 447 -4.12 -7.57 -13.66
C SER A 447 -2.96 -7.26 -14.62
N PRO A 448 -3.18 -6.49 -15.69
CA PRO A 448 -2.13 -6.09 -16.62
C PRO A 448 -1.02 -5.27 -15.93
N GLU A 449 -1.38 -4.47 -14.93
CA GLU A 449 -0.44 -3.67 -14.14
C GLU A 449 0.53 -4.56 -13.35
N TYR A 450 0.03 -5.61 -12.69
CA TYR A 450 0.89 -6.54 -11.98
C TYR A 450 1.81 -7.32 -12.91
N ARG A 451 1.30 -7.74 -14.08
CA ARG A 451 2.10 -8.42 -15.09
C ARG A 451 3.25 -7.56 -15.59
N LEU A 452 2.99 -6.26 -15.84
CA LEU A 452 4.02 -5.30 -16.20
C LEU A 452 5.10 -5.21 -15.12
N LEU A 453 4.70 -5.03 -13.85
CA LEU A 453 5.63 -4.98 -12.72
C LEU A 453 6.47 -6.25 -12.58
N VAL A 454 5.89 -7.43 -12.83
CA VAL A 454 6.64 -8.70 -12.79
C VAL A 454 7.70 -8.75 -13.90
N VAL A 455 7.37 -8.32 -15.13
CA VAL A 455 8.34 -8.27 -16.23
C VAL A 455 9.46 -7.27 -15.93
N GLU A 456 9.11 -6.08 -15.48
CA GLU A 456 10.09 -5.05 -15.09
C GLU A 456 11.01 -5.55 -13.96
N ALA A 457 10.45 -6.22 -12.94
CA ALA A 457 11.23 -6.78 -11.84
C ALA A 457 12.20 -7.88 -12.33
N ILE A 458 11.77 -8.77 -13.24
CA ILE A 458 12.64 -9.80 -13.82
C ILE A 458 13.81 -9.13 -14.57
N VAL A 459 13.52 -8.15 -15.42
CA VAL A 459 14.53 -7.44 -16.20
C VAL A 459 15.49 -6.69 -15.28
N ASP A 460 14.97 -5.97 -14.27
CA ASP A 460 15.77 -5.21 -13.30
C ASP A 460 16.72 -6.11 -12.50
N MET A 461 16.22 -7.23 -11.94
CA MET A 461 17.05 -8.18 -11.19
C MET A 461 18.21 -8.74 -12.02
N CYS A 462 17.96 -9.00 -13.31
CA CYS A 462 18.97 -9.52 -14.23
C CYS A 462 20.00 -8.46 -14.65
N THR A 463 19.58 -7.19 -14.78
CA THR A 463 20.44 -6.10 -15.26
C THR A 463 21.23 -5.39 -14.16
N ARG A 464 20.88 -5.61 -12.89
CA ARG A 464 21.59 -4.97 -11.76
C ARG A 464 23.08 -5.21 -11.79
N GLN A 465 23.83 -4.19 -11.33
CA GLN A 465 25.30 -4.21 -11.25
C GLN A 465 25.94 -4.61 -12.60
N SER A 466 25.40 -4.09 -13.69
CA SER A 466 25.90 -4.40 -15.04
C SER A 466 25.92 -5.91 -15.33
N TYR A 467 24.79 -6.58 -15.03
CA TYR A 467 24.59 -8.03 -15.17
C TYR A 467 25.39 -8.90 -14.19
N GLY A 468 25.87 -8.34 -13.06
CA GLY A 468 26.71 -9.06 -12.09
C GLY A 468 26.03 -10.27 -11.44
N ASN A 469 24.71 -10.29 -11.39
CA ASN A 469 23.94 -11.41 -10.86
C ASN A 469 23.75 -12.58 -11.85
N LEU A 470 24.04 -12.37 -13.14
CA LEU A 470 23.90 -13.42 -14.15
C LEU A 470 25.08 -14.39 -14.14
N SER A 471 24.77 -15.67 -14.12
CA SER A 471 25.75 -16.73 -14.33
C SER A 471 25.78 -17.25 -15.77
N ASN A 472 24.65 -17.15 -16.47
CA ASN A 472 24.48 -17.62 -17.84
C ASN A 472 23.66 -16.61 -18.66
N PHE A 473 24.29 -16.02 -19.66
CA PHE A 473 23.64 -15.06 -20.55
C PHE A 473 22.71 -15.72 -21.58
N GLU A 474 22.98 -16.96 -22.01
CA GLU A 474 22.08 -17.71 -22.88
C GLU A 474 20.73 -17.94 -22.19
N TRP A 475 20.76 -18.34 -20.92
CA TRP A 475 19.57 -18.46 -20.09
C TRP A 475 18.79 -17.15 -20.04
N TYR A 476 19.48 -16.03 -19.87
CA TYR A 476 18.80 -14.72 -19.79
C TYR A 476 18.15 -14.34 -21.13
N VAL A 477 18.81 -14.56 -22.27
CA VAL A 477 18.21 -14.33 -23.58
C VAL A 477 16.98 -15.24 -23.78
N ALA A 478 17.05 -16.49 -23.35
CA ALA A 478 15.89 -17.40 -23.38
C ALA A 478 14.72 -16.87 -22.54
N VAL A 479 14.99 -16.35 -21.32
CA VAL A 479 13.97 -15.72 -20.46
C VAL A 479 13.34 -14.50 -21.13
N LEU A 480 14.14 -13.62 -21.79
CA LEU A 480 13.61 -12.46 -22.51
C LEU A 480 12.69 -12.88 -23.66
N VAL A 481 13.06 -13.92 -24.42
CA VAL A 481 12.22 -14.48 -25.48
C VAL A 481 10.95 -15.10 -24.90
N ASP A 482 11.04 -15.88 -23.83
CA ASP A 482 9.85 -16.43 -23.16
C ASP A 482 8.89 -15.33 -22.67
N LEU A 483 9.41 -14.20 -22.19
CA LEU A 483 8.61 -13.03 -21.81
C LEU A 483 7.85 -12.42 -22.99
N VAL A 484 8.40 -12.42 -24.21
CA VAL A 484 7.66 -11.96 -25.40
C VAL A 484 6.38 -12.76 -25.61
N TYR A 485 6.43 -14.06 -25.35
CA TYR A 485 5.27 -14.95 -25.49
C TYR A 485 4.30 -14.92 -24.31
N THR A 486 4.80 -14.71 -23.09
CA THR A 486 4.06 -14.93 -21.84
C THR A 486 3.59 -13.67 -21.16
N ALA A 487 4.22 -12.52 -21.39
CA ALA A 487 3.91 -11.28 -20.68
C ALA A 487 2.43 -10.86 -20.82
N GLY A 488 1.87 -10.93 -22.02
CA GLY A 488 0.48 -10.54 -22.30
C GLY A 488 0.19 -9.05 -22.10
N VAL A 489 1.22 -8.23 -21.99
CA VAL A 489 1.23 -6.77 -21.82
C VAL A 489 2.24 -6.13 -22.75
N ASP A 490 2.13 -4.82 -22.95
CA ASP A 490 3.01 -4.07 -23.85
C ASP A 490 4.40 -3.84 -23.23
N VAL A 491 5.31 -4.77 -23.45
CA VAL A 491 6.72 -4.72 -22.97
C VAL A 491 7.73 -4.85 -24.10
N GLY A 492 7.29 -4.81 -25.37
CA GLY A 492 8.15 -5.07 -26.50
C GLY A 492 9.32 -4.11 -26.63
N GLN A 493 9.16 -2.83 -26.32
CA GLN A 493 10.26 -1.87 -26.31
C GLN A 493 11.35 -2.27 -25.31
N LEU A 494 10.95 -2.55 -24.06
CA LEU A 494 11.88 -2.94 -23.00
C LEU A 494 12.64 -4.23 -23.36
N LEU A 495 11.94 -5.24 -23.85
CA LEU A 495 12.54 -6.52 -24.20
C LEU A 495 13.47 -6.41 -25.41
N SER A 496 13.08 -5.66 -26.44
CA SER A 496 13.90 -5.44 -27.65
C SER A 496 15.25 -4.78 -27.32
N GLU A 497 15.22 -3.74 -26.48
CA GLU A 497 16.43 -3.05 -26.03
C GLU A 497 17.38 -3.99 -25.26
N LYS A 498 16.84 -4.85 -24.37
CA LYS A 498 17.66 -5.77 -23.58
C LYS A 498 18.20 -6.94 -24.40
N ILE A 499 17.42 -7.49 -25.32
CA ILE A 499 17.89 -8.53 -26.24
C ILE A 499 19.04 -7.99 -27.08
N LEU A 500 18.91 -6.79 -27.64
CA LEU A 500 19.94 -6.15 -28.45
C LEU A 500 21.20 -5.87 -27.62
N ASP A 501 21.05 -5.26 -26.44
CA ASP A 501 22.16 -4.89 -25.56
C ASP A 501 23.02 -6.12 -25.20
N VAL A 502 22.42 -7.22 -24.81
CA VAL A 502 23.13 -8.45 -24.42
C VAL A 502 23.80 -9.09 -25.65
N THR A 503 23.10 -9.19 -26.79
CA THR A 503 23.64 -9.82 -27.99
C THR A 503 24.82 -9.04 -28.56
N VAL A 504 24.78 -7.70 -28.53
CA VAL A 504 25.88 -6.86 -29.02
C VAL A 504 27.11 -6.94 -28.12
N ARG A 505 26.91 -6.88 -26.79
CA ARG A 505 28.01 -6.84 -25.82
C ARG A 505 28.67 -8.18 -25.57
N VAL A 506 27.89 -9.29 -25.56
CA VAL A 506 28.38 -10.62 -25.16
C VAL A 506 28.57 -11.50 -26.37
N ARG A 507 29.83 -11.62 -26.86
CA ARG A 507 30.14 -12.39 -28.08
C ARG A 507 29.73 -13.87 -28.00
N GLN A 508 29.87 -14.49 -26.85
CA GLN A 508 29.58 -15.92 -26.65
C GLN A 508 28.11 -16.28 -26.85
N VAL A 509 27.20 -15.31 -26.62
CA VAL A 509 25.75 -15.51 -26.72
C VAL A 509 25.22 -15.30 -28.14
N ARG A 510 26.00 -14.70 -29.03
CA ARG A 510 25.53 -14.30 -30.38
C ARG A 510 24.98 -15.47 -31.19
N GLU A 511 25.68 -16.59 -31.21
CA GLU A 511 25.23 -17.78 -31.92
C GLU A 511 23.90 -18.32 -31.38
N PHE A 512 23.77 -18.38 -30.07
CA PHE A 512 22.53 -18.76 -29.40
C PHE A 512 21.40 -17.78 -29.68
N SER A 513 21.67 -16.48 -29.59
CA SER A 513 20.69 -15.41 -29.88
C SER A 513 20.21 -15.49 -31.34
N VAL A 514 21.10 -15.65 -32.31
CA VAL A 514 20.73 -15.75 -33.72
C VAL A 514 19.81 -16.94 -33.98
N ARG A 515 20.07 -18.09 -33.35
CA ARG A 515 19.19 -19.27 -33.48
C ARG A 515 17.79 -18.99 -32.92
N LEU A 516 17.70 -18.32 -31.76
CA LEU A 516 16.40 -17.95 -31.16
C LEU A 516 15.67 -16.90 -31.99
N MET A 517 16.37 -15.89 -32.52
CA MET A 517 15.76 -14.84 -33.36
C MET A 517 15.20 -15.43 -34.65
N ARG A 518 15.94 -16.37 -35.31
CA ARG A 518 15.44 -17.13 -36.44
C ARG A 518 14.15 -17.86 -36.13
N GLN A 519 14.07 -18.54 -34.98
CA GLN A 519 12.88 -19.25 -34.55
C GLN A 519 11.70 -18.29 -34.32
N MET A 520 11.92 -17.14 -33.68
CA MET A 520 10.88 -16.12 -33.47
C MET A 520 10.33 -15.58 -34.80
N LEU A 521 11.18 -15.27 -35.76
CA LEU A 521 10.78 -14.78 -37.09
C LEU A 521 10.03 -15.85 -37.90
N SER A 522 10.29 -17.13 -37.66
CA SER A 522 9.58 -18.25 -38.31
C SER A 522 8.20 -18.52 -37.68
N ASP A 523 7.88 -17.95 -36.49
CA ASP A 523 6.62 -18.17 -35.82
C ASP A 523 5.48 -17.31 -36.40
N ARG A 524 4.65 -17.91 -37.25
CA ARG A 524 3.50 -17.26 -37.88
C ARG A 524 2.52 -16.62 -36.91
N GLN A 525 2.38 -17.13 -35.71
CA GLN A 525 1.46 -16.57 -34.71
C GLN A 525 2.01 -15.26 -34.13
N LEU A 526 3.31 -15.21 -33.87
CA LEU A 526 3.99 -14.02 -33.39
C LEU A 526 3.97 -12.91 -34.43
N VAL A 527 4.28 -13.25 -35.67
CA VAL A 527 4.24 -12.31 -36.82
C VAL A 527 2.84 -11.74 -37.03
N ARG A 528 1.78 -12.56 -36.98
CA ARG A 528 0.40 -12.07 -37.07
C ARG A 528 0.02 -11.11 -35.96
N ARG A 529 0.54 -11.30 -34.76
CA ARG A 529 0.31 -10.35 -33.64
C ARG A 529 1.01 -9.01 -33.86
N ALA A 530 2.16 -9.02 -34.52
CA ALA A 530 2.93 -7.83 -34.84
C ALA A 530 2.24 -6.93 -35.87
N THR A 531 1.55 -7.50 -36.88
CA THR A 531 0.81 -6.75 -37.91
C THR A 531 -0.41 -5.99 -37.36
N SER A 532 -0.87 -6.31 -36.14
CA SER A 532 -1.93 -5.59 -35.47
C SER A 532 -1.50 -4.34 -34.69
N GLY A 533 -0.28 -3.83 -34.90
CA GLY A 533 0.22 -2.60 -34.27
C GLY A 533 0.70 -2.78 -32.82
N SER A 534 0.88 -4.01 -32.36
CA SER A 534 1.41 -4.30 -31.02
C SER A 534 2.92 -4.05 -30.94
N SER A 535 3.42 -3.75 -29.73
CA SER A 535 4.85 -3.58 -29.45
C SER A 535 5.71 -4.81 -29.79
N THR A 536 5.09 -5.95 -30.05
CA THR A 536 5.73 -7.17 -30.57
C THR A 536 6.47 -6.90 -31.88
N ALA A 537 5.98 -5.95 -32.71
CA ALA A 537 6.67 -5.53 -33.94
C ALA A 537 8.10 -5.04 -33.66
N LYS A 538 8.33 -4.28 -32.59
CA LYS A 538 9.66 -3.79 -32.22
C LYS A 538 10.63 -4.93 -31.92
N VAL A 539 10.14 -5.97 -31.24
CA VAL A 539 10.95 -7.16 -30.94
C VAL A 539 11.31 -7.91 -32.21
N LEU A 540 10.37 -8.05 -33.15
CA LEU A 540 10.63 -8.69 -34.44
C LEU A 540 11.60 -7.87 -35.30
N CYS A 541 11.51 -6.54 -35.29
CA CYS A 541 12.51 -5.69 -35.98
C CYS A 541 13.92 -5.90 -35.39
N THR A 542 14.03 -5.99 -34.05
CA THR A 542 15.30 -6.29 -33.38
C THR A 542 15.78 -7.70 -33.71
N ALA A 543 14.88 -8.67 -33.77
CA ALA A 543 15.23 -10.04 -34.18
C ALA A 543 15.76 -10.11 -35.63
N ALA A 544 15.11 -9.38 -36.55
CA ALA A 544 15.56 -9.26 -37.92
C ALA A 544 16.93 -8.59 -38.04
N TYR A 545 17.16 -7.51 -37.27
CA TYR A 545 18.44 -6.82 -37.20
C TYR A 545 19.57 -7.76 -36.71
N ILE A 546 19.35 -8.48 -35.59
CA ILE A 546 20.33 -9.41 -35.03
C ILE A 546 20.64 -10.55 -36.02
N LEU A 547 19.61 -11.08 -36.67
CA LEU A 547 19.76 -12.13 -37.67
C LEU A 547 20.58 -11.64 -38.89
N GLY A 548 20.34 -10.44 -39.38
CA GLY A 548 21.07 -9.84 -40.48
C GLY A 548 22.54 -9.56 -40.15
N GLU A 549 22.79 -8.94 -38.99
CA GLU A 549 24.13 -8.54 -38.55
C GLU A 549 25.05 -9.75 -38.27
N TYR A 550 24.49 -10.82 -37.69
CA TYR A 550 25.26 -12.00 -37.24
C TYR A 550 24.93 -13.27 -38.03
N CYS A 551 24.37 -13.18 -39.24
CA CYS A 551 23.99 -14.33 -40.07
C CYS A 551 25.17 -15.29 -40.37
N SER A 552 26.40 -14.79 -40.43
CA SER A 552 27.62 -15.57 -40.62
C SER A 552 27.90 -16.61 -39.53
N LEU A 553 27.25 -16.47 -38.36
CA LEU A 553 27.35 -17.41 -37.23
C LEU A 553 26.39 -18.61 -37.35
N LEU A 554 25.44 -18.58 -38.29
CA LEU A 554 24.62 -19.73 -38.63
C LEU A 554 25.50 -20.65 -39.50
N SER A 555 26.08 -21.70 -38.90
CA SER A 555 27.07 -22.54 -39.51
C SER A 555 26.64 -23.16 -40.83
N ALA A 556 27.48 -22.96 -41.85
CA ALA A 556 28.04 -23.89 -42.81
C ALA A 556 27.16 -24.62 -43.86
N ASN A 557 25.82 -24.55 -43.82
CA ASN A 557 25.04 -24.93 -45.00
C ASN A 557 24.56 -23.66 -45.70
N SER A 558 25.40 -23.17 -46.63
CA SER A 558 25.17 -21.93 -47.37
C SER A 558 23.88 -21.89 -48.20
N GLU A 559 23.26 -23.05 -48.44
CA GLU A 559 21.95 -23.14 -49.11
C GLU A 559 20.78 -22.77 -48.21
N ASP A 560 20.85 -23.00 -46.90
CA ASP A 560 19.79 -22.66 -45.93
C ASP A 560 19.68 -21.15 -45.67
N ILE A 561 20.78 -20.40 -45.77
CA ILE A 561 20.76 -18.95 -45.48
C ILE A 561 20.12 -18.18 -46.66
N ALA A 562 20.38 -18.60 -47.91
CA ALA A 562 19.83 -17.97 -49.09
C ALA A 562 18.31 -18.21 -49.25
N LEU A 563 17.80 -19.32 -48.71
CA LEU A 563 16.36 -19.66 -48.70
C LEU A 563 15.58 -19.00 -47.57
N LEU A 564 16.22 -18.71 -46.44
CA LEU A 564 15.54 -18.20 -45.24
C LEU A 564 15.36 -16.69 -45.19
N LEU A 565 16.31 -15.91 -45.75
CA LEU A 565 16.22 -14.45 -45.79
C LEU A 565 14.99 -13.97 -46.57
N PRO A 566 14.67 -14.47 -47.75
CA PRO A 566 13.46 -14.09 -48.48
C PRO A 566 12.17 -14.48 -47.73
N GLU A 567 12.09 -15.69 -47.17
CA GLU A 567 10.92 -16.15 -46.43
C GLU A 567 10.65 -15.37 -45.15
N CYS A 568 11.68 -14.85 -44.51
CA CYS A 568 11.53 -13.99 -43.30
C CYS A 568 11.11 -12.57 -43.67
N PHE A 569 11.62 -12.02 -44.80
CA PHE A 569 11.28 -10.66 -45.23
C PHE A 569 9.93 -10.58 -45.96
N GLU A 570 9.53 -11.59 -46.74
CA GLU A 570 8.18 -11.67 -47.34
C GLU A 570 7.06 -11.77 -46.30
N LYS A 571 7.36 -12.12 -45.04
CA LYS A 571 6.39 -12.21 -43.96
C LYS A 571 6.29 -10.94 -43.10
N LEU A 572 7.18 -9.96 -43.33
CA LEU A 572 7.21 -8.69 -42.58
C LEU A 572 6.52 -7.54 -43.34
N ASP A 573 6.28 -7.67 -44.67
CA ASP A 573 5.41 -6.83 -45.47
C ASP A 573 3.93 -7.26 -45.33
#